data_5191337c2cb85be0aa76e247ba8c082f
#
_entry.id   5191337c2cb85be0aa76e247ba8c082f
#
_cell.length_a   1.000
_cell.length_b   1.000
_cell.length_c   1.000
_cell.angle_alpha   90.00
_cell.angle_beta   90.00
_cell.angle_gamma   90.00
#
_symmetry.space_group_name_H-M   'P 1'
#
loop_
_entity.id
_entity.type
_entity.pdbx_description
1 polymer ?
#
loop_
_entity_poly.entity_id
_entity_poly.type
_entity_poly.pdbx_seq_one_letter_code
_entity_poly.pdbx_strand_id
1 'polypeptide(L)'
;MTKGVVAAPSRKVTRPLFLGDLQIGGKAPVSVQSMTKTLTQDRESTLCQIESLQRLRCQVVRLAVPDEEAASALADYVKASKVPLVADIHFDYRLALKALEAGVQGLRINPGNIGARWKVREVVKAASERNVPIRIGVNAGSLEREVLARHGGPTPEAMVESAMRHVRILEEEGFYEIKISLKASSVPATVKAYTLISQQVDYPLHIGITEAGAGMPGTVFSSVGLGILLWNGIGDTLRVSLTGPPEEEVLVGYEILRSLGLYNKGVRVISCPTCGRKRIDVVSIANRVRLALGEIEEPLTVAVMGCVVNGPGEAKEADIGVAGAGEKAVLFAKGEQVGIVYPQRIPEALKELALEYVKERTREVERC
;
A
#
# COMPACT_ATOMS: atom_id res chain seq x y z
N MET A 1 26.79 5.43 18.49
CA MET A 1 25.69 6.30 18.94
C MET A 1 24.84 6.61 17.73
N THR A 2 23.69 5.98 17.60
CA THR A 2 22.72 6.20 16.51
C THR A 2 22.11 7.60 16.67
N LYS A 3 22.57 8.54 15.84
CA LYS A 3 22.09 9.92 15.84
C LYS A 3 20.60 9.93 15.51
N GLY A 4 19.76 10.34 16.48
CA GLY A 4 18.49 11.04 16.24
C GLY A 4 17.48 10.44 15.26
N VAL A 5 17.44 9.12 15.07
CA VAL A 5 16.38 8.50 14.28
C VAL A 5 15.09 8.60 15.09
N VAL A 6 14.18 9.44 14.63
CA VAL A 6 12.81 9.47 15.17
C VAL A 6 12.21 8.09 14.91
N ALA A 7 11.77 7.42 15.96
CA ALA A 7 11.17 6.10 15.85
C ALA A 7 9.94 6.16 14.94
N ALA A 8 9.71 5.10 14.16
CA ALA A 8 8.49 4.94 13.39
C ALA A 8 7.27 5.01 14.35
N PRO A 9 6.12 5.52 13.88
CA PRO A 9 4.94 5.65 14.72
C PRO A 9 4.50 4.29 15.29
N SER A 10 4.17 4.28 16.58
CA SER A 10 3.62 3.10 17.24
C SER A 10 2.20 2.85 16.73
N ARG A 11 1.95 1.71 16.11
CA ARG A 11 0.64 1.37 15.58
C ARG A 11 -0.24 0.71 16.65
N LYS A 12 -1.55 1.04 16.65
CA LYS A 12 -2.54 0.31 17.44
C LYS A 12 -2.49 -1.18 17.09
N VAL A 13 -2.44 -2.04 18.10
CA VAL A 13 -2.53 -3.49 17.91
C VAL A 13 -4.00 -3.86 17.70
N THR A 14 -4.34 -4.34 16.52
CA THR A 14 -5.68 -4.83 16.14
C THR A 14 -5.72 -6.35 16.22
N ARG A 15 -6.91 -6.95 16.09
CA ARG A 15 -7.04 -8.41 15.97
C ARG A 15 -6.31 -8.88 14.71
N PRO A 16 -5.50 -9.95 14.78
CA PRO A 16 -4.92 -10.53 13.57
C PRO A 16 -6.02 -11.23 12.76
N LEU A 17 -5.99 -11.08 11.44
CA LEU A 17 -6.75 -11.88 10.49
C LEU A 17 -5.85 -12.29 9.32
N PHE A 18 -6.28 -13.29 8.55
CA PHE A 18 -5.46 -13.85 7.49
C PHE A 18 -6.18 -13.79 6.14
N LEU A 19 -5.46 -13.32 5.12
CA LEU A 19 -5.84 -13.42 3.72
C LEU A 19 -4.95 -14.52 3.10
N GLY A 20 -5.41 -15.76 3.05
CA GLY A 20 -4.51 -16.90 2.84
C GLY A 20 -3.42 -16.89 3.92
N ASP A 21 -2.14 -16.91 3.50
CA ASP A 21 -0.99 -16.89 4.42
C ASP A 21 -0.59 -15.48 4.88
N LEU A 22 -1.19 -14.43 4.32
CA LEU A 22 -0.87 -13.05 4.66
C LEU A 22 -1.61 -12.59 5.91
N GLN A 23 -0.87 -12.39 7.00
CA GLN A 23 -1.43 -11.80 8.21
C GLN A 23 -1.68 -10.30 8.03
N ILE A 24 -2.86 -9.85 8.44
CA ILE A 24 -3.27 -8.44 8.53
C ILE A 24 -3.57 -8.13 9.99
N GLY A 25 -3.15 -6.96 10.46
CA GLY A 25 -3.36 -6.58 11.87
C GLY A 25 -2.40 -7.27 12.84
N GLY A 26 -2.70 -7.20 14.13
CA GLY A 26 -1.76 -7.62 15.17
C GLY A 26 -0.47 -6.79 15.10
N LYS A 27 0.67 -7.47 15.01
CA LYS A 27 1.99 -6.86 14.84
C LYS A 27 2.52 -6.96 13.40
N ALA A 28 1.73 -7.48 12.45
CA ALA A 28 2.16 -7.59 11.06
C ALA A 28 2.42 -6.20 10.45
N PRO A 29 3.38 -6.06 9.53
CA PRO A 29 3.61 -4.81 8.82
C PRO A 29 2.34 -4.33 8.09
N VAL A 30 2.25 -3.02 7.83
CA VAL A 30 1.15 -2.48 7.01
C VAL A 30 1.28 -3.00 5.59
N SER A 31 0.23 -3.65 5.09
CA SER A 31 0.24 -4.22 3.75
C SER A 31 -0.30 -3.25 2.70
N VAL A 32 0.25 -3.34 1.49
CA VAL A 32 -0.19 -2.56 0.32
C VAL A 32 -1.13 -3.40 -0.52
N GLN A 33 -2.33 -2.88 -0.74
CA GLN A 33 -3.34 -3.45 -1.64
C GLN A 33 -3.55 -2.53 -2.84
N SER A 34 -3.72 -3.11 -4.04
CA SER A 34 -4.25 -2.42 -5.21
C SER A 34 -5.48 -3.14 -5.77
N MET A 35 -6.00 -2.68 -6.88
CA MET A 35 -7.18 -3.23 -7.53
C MET A 35 -6.99 -3.22 -9.03
N THR A 36 -7.36 -4.29 -9.72
CA THR A 36 -7.38 -4.33 -11.18
C THR A 36 -8.34 -3.29 -11.75
N LYS A 37 -8.01 -2.76 -12.91
CA LYS A 37 -8.81 -1.76 -13.65
C LYS A 37 -9.32 -2.29 -14.98
N THR A 38 -8.95 -3.50 -15.32
CA THR A 38 -9.48 -4.27 -16.44
C THR A 38 -10.89 -4.77 -16.12
N LEU A 39 -11.67 -5.09 -17.14
CA LEU A 39 -12.91 -5.84 -16.97
C LEU A 39 -12.55 -7.22 -16.43
N THR A 40 -13.14 -7.65 -15.32
CA THR A 40 -12.74 -8.90 -14.64
C THR A 40 -13.00 -10.14 -15.50
N GLN A 41 -13.95 -10.11 -16.43
CA GLN A 41 -14.19 -11.18 -17.41
C GLN A 41 -13.13 -11.25 -18.52
N ASP A 42 -12.38 -10.18 -18.77
CA ASP A 42 -11.22 -10.20 -19.68
C ASP A 42 -10.04 -10.88 -18.99
N ARG A 43 -9.91 -12.19 -19.22
CA ARG A 43 -8.94 -13.04 -18.52
C ARG A 43 -7.50 -12.65 -18.81
N GLU A 44 -7.17 -12.40 -20.06
CA GLU A 44 -5.79 -12.11 -20.47
C GLU A 44 -5.30 -10.79 -19.88
N SER A 45 -6.05 -9.71 -20.08
CA SER A 45 -5.70 -8.39 -19.57
C SER A 45 -5.65 -8.36 -18.03
N THR A 46 -6.57 -9.06 -17.37
CA THR A 46 -6.62 -9.10 -15.89
C THR A 46 -5.48 -9.91 -15.32
N LEU A 47 -5.11 -11.05 -15.90
CA LEU A 47 -3.93 -11.82 -15.48
C LEU A 47 -2.64 -11.01 -15.64
N CYS A 48 -2.47 -10.36 -16.81
CA CYS A 48 -1.31 -9.50 -17.04
C CYS A 48 -1.20 -8.38 -15.99
N GLN A 49 -2.34 -7.78 -15.62
CA GLN A 49 -2.35 -6.74 -14.61
C GLN A 49 -2.07 -7.28 -13.19
N ILE A 50 -2.60 -8.46 -12.83
CA ILE A 50 -2.26 -9.13 -11.55
C ILE A 50 -0.75 -9.41 -11.48
N GLU A 51 -0.16 -9.95 -12.54
CA GLU A 51 1.29 -10.21 -12.60
C GLU A 51 2.13 -8.93 -12.48
N SER A 52 1.69 -7.85 -13.16
CA SER A 52 2.34 -6.54 -13.07
C SER A 52 2.35 -6.01 -11.64
N LEU A 53 1.20 -6.08 -10.95
CA LEU A 53 1.08 -5.69 -9.55
C LEU A 53 1.96 -6.55 -8.63
N GLN A 54 2.03 -7.86 -8.85
CA GLN A 54 2.90 -8.76 -8.08
C GLN A 54 4.38 -8.43 -8.26
N ARG A 55 4.82 -8.11 -9.48
CA ARG A 55 6.20 -7.67 -9.75
C ARG A 55 6.58 -6.41 -8.97
N LEU A 56 5.61 -5.53 -8.71
CA LEU A 56 5.77 -4.35 -7.86
C LEU A 56 5.57 -4.63 -6.37
N ARG A 57 5.52 -5.92 -5.98
CA ARG A 57 5.34 -6.37 -4.59
C ARG A 57 3.99 -5.97 -3.97
N CYS A 58 2.94 -5.76 -4.79
CA CYS A 58 1.58 -5.63 -4.27
C CYS A 58 1.23 -6.89 -3.47
N GLN A 59 0.83 -6.72 -2.22
CA GLN A 59 0.61 -7.85 -1.32
C GLN A 59 -0.82 -8.40 -1.35
N VAL A 60 -1.78 -7.62 -1.84
CA VAL A 60 -3.19 -8.02 -1.99
C VAL A 60 -3.75 -7.38 -3.25
N VAL A 61 -4.38 -8.16 -4.11
CA VAL A 61 -5.06 -7.64 -5.29
C VAL A 61 -6.57 -7.81 -5.15
N ARG A 62 -7.34 -6.72 -5.37
CA ARG A 62 -8.80 -6.73 -5.37
C ARG A 62 -9.32 -6.73 -6.81
N LEU A 63 -10.37 -7.52 -7.06
CA LEU A 63 -11.08 -7.59 -8.35
C LEU A 63 -12.55 -7.20 -8.15
N ALA A 64 -13.10 -6.42 -9.07
CA ALA A 64 -14.55 -6.16 -9.11
C ALA A 64 -15.28 -7.40 -9.62
N VAL A 65 -16.40 -7.75 -8.99
CA VAL A 65 -17.24 -8.88 -9.40
C VAL A 65 -18.67 -8.38 -9.58
N PRO A 66 -18.96 -7.71 -10.72
CA PRO A 66 -20.27 -7.13 -10.96
C PRO A 66 -21.33 -8.15 -11.38
N ASP A 67 -20.94 -9.25 -11.99
CA ASP A 67 -21.80 -10.24 -12.63
C ASP A 67 -21.23 -11.66 -12.58
N GLU A 68 -21.97 -12.62 -13.14
CA GLU A 68 -21.61 -14.03 -13.17
C GLU A 68 -20.40 -14.33 -14.08
N GLU A 69 -20.23 -13.57 -15.14
CA GLU A 69 -19.12 -13.75 -16.07
C GLU A 69 -17.79 -13.40 -15.38
N ALA A 70 -17.76 -12.28 -14.66
CA ALA A 70 -16.63 -11.89 -13.82
C ALA A 70 -16.37 -12.93 -12.71
N ALA A 71 -17.43 -13.43 -12.04
CA ALA A 71 -17.29 -14.46 -11.01
C ALA A 71 -16.69 -15.76 -11.54
N SER A 72 -17.05 -16.16 -12.76
CA SER A 72 -16.55 -17.38 -13.40
C SER A 72 -15.07 -17.32 -13.77
N ALA A 73 -14.50 -16.12 -13.93
CA ALA A 73 -13.07 -15.94 -14.21
C ALA A 73 -12.18 -16.05 -12.97
N LEU A 74 -12.74 -15.93 -11.76
CA LEU A 74 -11.95 -15.85 -10.52
C LEU A 74 -11.09 -17.09 -10.26
N ALA A 75 -11.56 -18.28 -10.60
CA ALA A 75 -10.82 -19.52 -10.37
C ALA A 75 -9.48 -19.55 -11.13
N ASP A 76 -9.46 -18.99 -12.35
CA ASP A 76 -8.24 -18.90 -13.15
C ASP A 76 -7.25 -17.93 -12.50
N TYR A 77 -7.73 -16.81 -11.96
CA TYR A 77 -6.90 -15.83 -11.27
C TYR A 77 -6.35 -16.34 -9.94
N VAL A 78 -7.17 -17.04 -9.16
CA VAL A 78 -6.74 -17.66 -7.90
C VAL A 78 -5.62 -18.66 -8.14
N LYS A 79 -5.75 -19.49 -9.19
CA LYS A 79 -4.73 -20.47 -9.55
C LYS A 79 -3.41 -19.84 -10.00
N ALA A 80 -3.47 -18.71 -10.70
CA ALA A 80 -2.30 -18.03 -11.26
C ALA A 80 -1.63 -17.06 -10.28
N SER A 81 -2.40 -16.49 -9.35
CA SER A 81 -1.90 -15.46 -8.43
C SER A 81 -1.02 -16.05 -7.33
N LYS A 82 0.10 -15.35 -7.06
CA LYS A 82 0.99 -15.62 -5.92
C LYS A 82 0.66 -14.79 -4.68
N VAL A 83 -0.34 -13.91 -4.78
CA VAL A 83 -0.80 -13.05 -3.68
C VAL A 83 -2.29 -13.21 -3.48
N PRO A 84 -2.80 -12.98 -2.26
CA PRO A 84 -4.22 -13.08 -1.96
C PRO A 84 -5.08 -12.20 -2.87
N LEU A 85 -6.18 -12.77 -3.34
CA LEU A 85 -7.20 -12.08 -4.13
C LEU A 85 -8.44 -11.78 -3.26
N VAL A 86 -8.96 -10.57 -3.42
CA VAL A 86 -10.17 -10.11 -2.74
C VAL A 86 -11.26 -9.82 -3.77
N ALA A 87 -12.38 -10.50 -3.68
CA ALA A 87 -13.55 -10.23 -4.52
C ALA A 87 -14.38 -9.06 -3.94
N ASP A 88 -14.67 -8.09 -4.79
CA ASP A 88 -15.46 -6.90 -4.46
C ASP A 88 -16.88 -7.04 -4.99
N ILE A 89 -17.82 -7.35 -4.07
CA ILE A 89 -19.21 -7.62 -4.39
C ILE A 89 -20.11 -6.57 -3.72
N HIS A 90 -21.04 -6.02 -4.46
CA HIS A 90 -21.87 -4.91 -3.97
C HIS A 90 -23.29 -5.34 -3.57
N PHE A 91 -23.99 -6.16 -4.37
CA PHE A 91 -25.42 -6.37 -4.17
C PHE A 91 -25.83 -7.85 -4.16
N ASP A 92 -25.29 -8.67 -5.07
CA ASP A 92 -25.73 -10.05 -5.23
C ASP A 92 -24.91 -11.02 -4.39
N TYR A 93 -25.55 -11.60 -3.34
CA TYR A 93 -24.92 -12.58 -2.46
C TYR A 93 -24.44 -13.84 -3.20
N ARG A 94 -25.09 -14.22 -4.33
CA ARG A 94 -24.70 -15.41 -5.12
C ARG A 94 -23.30 -15.24 -5.73
N LEU A 95 -22.96 -14.02 -6.11
CA LEU A 95 -21.60 -13.71 -6.58
C LEU A 95 -20.56 -13.86 -5.47
N ALA A 96 -20.93 -13.54 -4.21
CA ALA A 96 -20.06 -13.78 -3.06
C ALA A 96 -19.84 -15.29 -2.83
N LEU A 97 -20.89 -16.11 -2.93
CA LEU A 97 -20.76 -17.57 -2.83
C LEU A 97 -19.89 -18.14 -3.95
N LYS A 98 -20.10 -17.73 -5.21
CA LYS A 98 -19.26 -18.14 -6.35
C LYS A 98 -17.80 -17.73 -6.18
N ALA A 99 -17.54 -16.53 -5.66
CA ALA A 99 -16.18 -16.07 -5.39
C ALA A 99 -15.49 -16.92 -4.32
N LEU A 100 -16.21 -17.30 -3.26
CA LEU A 100 -15.73 -18.23 -2.22
C LEU A 100 -15.45 -19.62 -2.78
N GLU A 101 -16.34 -20.15 -3.64
CA GLU A 101 -16.14 -21.42 -4.35
C GLU A 101 -14.93 -21.39 -5.27
N ALA A 102 -14.66 -20.25 -5.93
CA ALA A 102 -13.47 -20.05 -6.74
C ALA A 102 -12.17 -19.96 -5.92
N GLY A 103 -12.25 -19.86 -4.59
CA GLY A 103 -11.11 -19.88 -3.68
C GLY A 103 -10.46 -18.53 -3.41
N VAL A 104 -11.18 -17.41 -3.55
CA VAL A 104 -10.64 -16.10 -3.15
C VAL A 104 -10.35 -16.06 -1.65
N GLN A 105 -9.30 -15.33 -1.26
CA GLN A 105 -8.83 -15.26 0.11
C GLN A 105 -9.46 -14.11 0.91
N GLY A 106 -10.34 -13.32 0.30
CA GLY A 106 -11.08 -12.27 0.99
C GLY A 106 -12.30 -11.79 0.22
N LEU A 107 -13.30 -11.33 0.94
CA LEU A 107 -14.47 -10.67 0.37
C LEU A 107 -14.50 -9.19 0.78
N ARG A 108 -15.00 -8.35 -0.11
CA ARG A 108 -15.45 -7.00 0.24
C ARG A 108 -16.93 -6.89 -0.06
N ILE A 109 -17.71 -6.68 0.97
CA ILE A 109 -19.17 -6.47 0.89
C ILE A 109 -19.61 -5.39 1.88
N ASN A 110 -20.84 -4.92 1.68
CA ASN A 110 -21.59 -4.20 2.71
C ASN A 110 -22.82 -5.05 3.04
N PRO A 111 -22.90 -5.66 4.23
CA PRO A 111 -24.02 -6.54 4.60
C PRO A 111 -25.40 -5.92 4.35
N GLY A 112 -25.55 -4.61 4.63
CA GLY A 112 -26.80 -3.89 4.36
C GLY A 112 -27.18 -3.81 2.88
N ASN A 113 -26.23 -3.87 1.96
CA ASN A 113 -26.49 -3.83 0.51
C ASN A 113 -26.81 -5.22 -0.06
N ILE A 114 -26.40 -6.28 0.63
CA ILE A 114 -26.69 -7.66 0.24
C ILE A 114 -28.20 -7.96 0.37
N GLY A 115 -28.90 -7.24 1.26
CA GLY A 115 -30.35 -7.29 1.41
C GLY A 115 -30.80 -8.15 2.58
N ALA A 116 -31.74 -9.09 2.37
CA ALA A 116 -32.36 -9.84 3.45
C ALA A 116 -31.35 -10.60 4.32
N ARG A 117 -31.56 -10.66 5.63
CA ARG A 117 -30.67 -11.24 6.63
C ARG A 117 -30.23 -12.68 6.32
N TRP A 118 -31.13 -13.49 5.76
CA TRP A 118 -30.81 -14.86 5.37
C TRP A 118 -29.71 -14.92 4.28
N LYS A 119 -29.65 -13.94 3.34
CA LYS A 119 -28.60 -13.85 2.32
C LYS A 119 -27.23 -13.56 2.95
N VAL A 120 -27.22 -12.66 3.94
CA VAL A 120 -25.98 -12.35 4.69
C VAL A 120 -25.52 -13.61 5.43
N ARG A 121 -26.44 -14.35 6.04
CA ARG A 121 -26.13 -15.61 6.74
C ARG A 121 -25.51 -16.66 5.82
N GLU A 122 -26.02 -16.82 4.60
CA GLU A 122 -25.43 -17.74 3.61
C GLU A 122 -23.98 -17.35 3.27
N VAL A 123 -23.73 -16.06 3.05
CA VAL A 123 -22.36 -15.57 2.79
C VAL A 123 -21.45 -15.79 3.99
N VAL A 124 -21.90 -15.44 5.18
CA VAL A 124 -21.16 -15.62 6.44
C VAL A 124 -20.82 -17.10 6.67
N LYS A 125 -21.78 -17.99 6.49
CA LYS A 125 -21.57 -19.45 6.62
C LYS A 125 -20.50 -19.93 5.65
N ALA A 126 -20.63 -19.59 4.37
CA ALA A 126 -19.69 -20.00 3.34
C ALA A 126 -18.28 -19.41 3.57
N ALA A 127 -18.18 -18.16 4.07
CA ALA A 127 -16.92 -17.52 4.41
C ALA A 127 -16.27 -18.17 5.65
N SER A 128 -17.05 -18.48 6.69
CA SER A 128 -16.58 -19.17 7.90
C SER A 128 -16.04 -20.57 7.59
N GLU A 129 -16.75 -21.37 6.80
CA GLU A 129 -16.32 -22.71 6.38
C GLU A 129 -14.97 -22.73 5.65
N ARG A 130 -14.59 -21.59 5.04
CA ARG A 130 -13.36 -21.43 4.26
C ARG A 130 -12.32 -20.55 4.94
N ASN A 131 -12.60 -20.05 6.15
CA ASN A 131 -11.76 -19.08 6.86
C ASN A 131 -11.43 -17.82 6.03
N VAL A 132 -12.40 -17.33 5.26
CA VAL A 132 -12.25 -16.14 4.40
C VAL A 132 -12.77 -14.91 5.12
N PRO A 133 -11.93 -13.90 5.41
CA PRO A 133 -12.36 -12.68 6.08
C PRO A 133 -13.20 -11.79 5.18
N ILE A 134 -14.11 -11.06 5.82
CA ILE A 134 -15.01 -10.11 5.16
C ILE A 134 -14.57 -8.68 5.49
N ARG A 135 -14.35 -7.87 4.44
CA ARG A 135 -14.16 -6.44 4.61
C ARG A 135 -15.46 -5.68 4.41
N ILE A 136 -15.88 -4.98 5.46
CA ILE A 136 -16.93 -3.97 5.41
C ILE A 136 -16.35 -2.69 4.78
N GLY A 137 -16.94 -2.24 3.67
CA GLY A 137 -16.43 -1.09 2.91
C GLY A 137 -17.44 0.05 2.83
N VAL A 138 -17.42 0.96 3.77
CA VAL A 138 -18.29 2.16 3.78
C VAL A 138 -17.62 3.29 3.00
N ASN A 139 -18.38 3.89 2.09
CA ASN A 139 -17.99 5.11 1.38
C ASN A 139 -19.00 6.22 1.70
N ALA A 140 -18.53 7.45 1.87
CA ALA A 140 -19.39 8.61 2.17
C ALA A 140 -20.53 8.82 1.15
N GLY A 141 -20.28 8.49 -0.13
CA GLY A 141 -21.27 8.60 -1.21
C GLY A 141 -22.34 7.49 -1.26
N SER A 142 -22.26 6.47 -0.38
CA SER A 142 -23.17 5.31 -0.42
C SER A 142 -23.72 4.93 0.95
N LEU A 143 -23.91 5.92 1.83
CA LEU A 143 -24.50 5.72 3.15
C LEU A 143 -26.03 5.52 3.04
N GLU A 144 -26.59 4.81 3.99
CA GLU A 144 -28.03 4.55 4.12
C GLU A 144 -28.79 5.85 4.35
N ARG A 145 -29.95 6.01 3.71
CA ARG A 145 -30.79 7.21 3.80
C ARG A 145 -31.14 7.60 5.23
N GLU A 146 -31.42 6.62 6.08
CA GLU A 146 -31.73 6.83 7.50
C GLU A 146 -30.55 7.41 8.29
N VAL A 147 -29.33 6.92 8.00
CA VAL A 147 -28.09 7.42 8.61
C VAL A 147 -27.85 8.87 8.18
N LEU A 148 -27.95 9.14 6.86
CA LEU A 148 -27.82 10.50 6.32
C LEU A 148 -28.82 11.46 6.94
N ALA A 149 -30.08 11.06 7.11
CA ALA A 149 -31.12 11.90 7.70
C ALA A 149 -30.81 12.25 9.16
N ARG A 150 -30.30 11.32 9.96
CA ARG A 150 -29.95 11.54 11.36
C ARG A 150 -28.76 12.47 11.55
N HIS A 151 -27.77 12.39 10.66
CA HIS A 151 -26.55 13.16 10.78
C HIS A 151 -26.50 14.42 9.92
N GLY A 152 -27.58 14.70 9.15
CA GLY A 152 -27.65 15.86 8.25
C GLY A 152 -26.71 15.76 7.04
N GLY A 153 -26.23 14.55 6.70
CA GLY A 153 -25.35 14.32 5.56
C GLY A 153 -24.27 13.26 5.80
N PRO A 154 -23.31 13.08 4.87
CA PRO A 154 -22.26 12.08 4.96
C PRO A 154 -21.10 12.52 5.88
N THR A 155 -21.41 12.76 7.14
CA THR A 155 -20.44 13.15 8.16
C THR A 155 -19.54 11.99 8.58
N PRO A 156 -18.38 12.23 9.21
CA PRO A 156 -17.55 11.19 9.80
C PRO A 156 -18.31 10.28 10.77
N GLU A 157 -19.18 10.85 11.58
CA GLU A 157 -20.02 10.16 12.54
C GLU A 157 -21.06 9.25 11.84
N ALA A 158 -21.64 9.74 10.73
CA ALA A 158 -22.54 8.93 9.88
C ALA A 158 -21.82 7.72 9.28
N MET A 159 -20.59 7.91 8.82
CA MET A 159 -19.77 6.79 8.28
C MET A 159 -19.46 5.75 9.35
N VAL A 160 -19.12 6.18 10.57
CA VAL A 160 -18.85 5.28 11.70
C VAL A 160 -20.11 4.53 12.11
N GLU A 161 -21.26 5.21 12.21
CA GLU A 161 -22.53 4.56 12.53
C GLU A 161 -22.89 3.49 11.50
N SER A 162 -22.78 3.82 10.20
CA SER A 162 -23.01 2.85 9.11
C SER A 162 -22.10 1.63 9.25
N ALA A 163 -20.80 1.84 9.46
CA ALA A 163 -19.85 0.75 9.63
C ALA A 163 -20.19 -0.14 10.83
N MET A 164 -20.51 0.47 11.98
CA MET A 164 -20.85 -0.28 13.19
C MET A 164 -22.16 -1.05 13.05
N ARG A 165 -23.11 -0.56 12.28
CA ARG A 165 -24.32 -1.33 11.93
C ARG A 165 -23.98 -2.60 11.15
N HIS A 166 -23.12 -2.47 10.15
CA HIS A 166 -22.66 -3.62 9.35
C HIS A 166 -21.81 -4.61 10.16
N VAL A 167 -20.97 -4.11 11.07
CA VAL A 167 -20.22 -4.96 12.02
C VAL A 167 -21.17 -5.78 12.87
N ARG A 168 -22.16 -5.14 13.49
CA ARG A 168 -23.14 -5.86 14.33
C ARG A 168 -23.90 -6.94 13.58
N ILE A 169 -24.26 -6.72 12.31
CA ILE A 169 -24.93 -7.74 11.49
C ILE A 169 -24.06 -9.00 11.36
N LEU A 170 -22.73 -8.85 11.17
CA LEU A 170 -21.83 -9.99 11.08
C LEU A 170 -21.57 -10.63 12.45
N GLU A 171 -21.43 -9.84 13.51
CA GLU A 171 -21.24 -10.33 14.88
C GLU A 171 -22.46 -11.11 15.39
N GLU A 172 -23.68 -10.68 15.04
CA GLU A 172 -24.94 -11.39 15.36
C GLU A 172 -25.05 -12.75 14.66
N GLU A 173 -24.35 -12.94 13.55
CA GLU A 173 -24.21 -14.25 12.88
C GLU A 173 -22.97 -15.03 13.40
N GLY A 174 -22.29 -14.54 14.46
CA GLY A 174 -21.12 -15.17 15.06
C GLY A 174 -19.83 -15.02 14.26
N PHE A 175 -19.77 -14.05 13.34
CA PHE A 175 -18.61 -13.84 12.46
C PHE A 175 -17.75 -12.67 12.93
N TYR A 176 -16.46 -12.93 13.16
CA TYR A 176 -15.50 -11.97 13.71
C TYR A 176 -14.25 -11.76 12.85
N GLU A 177 -14.11 -12.47 11.72
CA GLU A 177 -13.02 -12.27 10.76
C GLU A 177 -13.33 -11.04 9.89
N ILE A 178 -13.40 -9.87 10.55
CA ILE A 178 -13.86 -8.61 9.98
C ILE A 178 -12.68 -7.66 9.77
N LYS A 179 -12.67 -6.98 8.63
CA LYS A 179 -11.83 -5.83 8.33
C LYS A 179 -12.72 -4.65 7.94
N ILE A 180 -12.35 -3.41 8.31
CA ILE A 180 -13.22 -2.25 8.09
C ILE A 180 -12.51 -1.21 7.22
N SER A 181 -13.27 -0.56 6.35
CA SER A 181 -12.80 0.62 5.62
C SER A 181 -13.86 1.71 5.55
N LEU A 182 -13.44 2.96 5.85
CA LEU A 182 -14.27 4.17 5.83
C LEU A 182 -13.60 5.19 4.91
N LYS A 183 -14.16 5.41 3.72
CA LYS A 183 -13.53 6.26 2.70
C LYS A 183 -14.41 7.42 2.30
N ALA A 184 -13.81 8.61 2.26
CA ALA A 184 -14.37 9.81 1.66
C ALA A 184 -13.33 10.46 0.74
N SER A 185 -13.77 11.38 -0.11
CA SER A 185 -12.89 12.23 -0.93
C SER A 185 -12.21 13.33 -0.10
N SER A 186 -12.84 13.74 0.99
CA SER A 186 -12.28 14.69 1.94
C SER A 186 -11.28 14.03 2.88
N VAL A 187 -10.02 14.49 2.86
CA VAL A 187 -8.97 14.04 3.79
C VAL A 187 -9.35 14.27 5.26
N PRO A 188 -9.80 15.49 5.67
CA PRO A 188 -10.22 15.72 7.06
C PRO A 188 -11.36 14.80 7.51
N ALA A 189 -12.37 14.59 6.65
CA ALA A 189 -13.49 13.71 6.97
C ALA A 189 -13.03 12.24 7.12
N THR A 190 -12.17 11.76 6.23
CA THR A 190 -11.61 10.41 6.30
C THR A 190 -10.78 10.22 7.56
N VAL A 191 -9.87 11.14 7.87
CA VAL A 191 -9.03 11.09 9.08
C VAL A 191 -9.90 11.06 10.34
N LYS A 192 -10.91 11.93 10.43
CA LYS A 192 -11.84 11.97 11.56
C LYS A 192 -12.62 10.66 11.71
N ALA A 193 -13.15 10.11 10.61
CA ALA A 193 -13.91 8.85 10.63
C ALA A 193 -13.05 7.67 11.11
N TYR A 194 -11.80 7.53 10.61
CA TYR A 194 -10.91 6.48 11.06
C TYR A 194 -10.43 6.67 12.51
N THR A 195 -10.23 7.90 12.95
CA THR A 195 -9.92 8.19 14.36
C THR A 195 -11.06 7.76 15.27
N LEU A 196 -12.31 8.08 14.92
CA LEU A 196 -13.48 7.69 15.70
C LEU A 196 -13.68 6.18 15.76
N ILE A 197 -13.59 5.48 14.61
CA ILE A 197 -13.82 4.03 14.59
C ILE A 197 -12.68 3.27 15.26
N SER A 198 -11.43 3.74 15.16
CA SER A 198 -10.29 3.10 15.80
C SER A 198 -10.40 3.06 17.34
N GLN A 199 -11.19 3.97 17.92
CA GLN A 199 -11.46 3.99 19.36
C GLN A 199 -12.56 3.00 19.77
N GLN A 200 -13.39 2.53 18.83
CA GLN A 200 -14.56 1.71 19.09
C GLN A 200 -14.36 0.22 18.78
N VAL A 201 -13.39 -0.11 17.92
CA VAL A 201 -13.17 -1.49 17.47
C VAL A 201 -11.70 -1.87 17.50
N ASP A 202 -11.44 -3.18 17.63
CA ASP A 202 -10.11 -3.76 17.51
C ASP A 202 -9.92 -4.50 16.16
N TYR A 203 -10.87 -4.38 15.25
CA TYR A 203 -10.78 -4.95 13.92
C TYR A 203 -9.74 -4.21 13.07
N PRO A 204 -8.98 -4.92 12.21
CA PRO A 204 -8.03 -4.29 11.30
C PRO A 204 -8.70 -3.25 10.38
N LEU A 205 -8.01 -2.15 10.17
CA LEU A 205 -8.49 -1.04 9.36
C LEU A 205 -7.76 -0.99 8.01
N HIS A 206 -8.55 -1.01 6.92
CA HIS A 206 -8.05 -0.80 5.56
C HIS A 206 -8.23 0.67 5.19
N ILE A 207 -7.14 1.41 5.21
CA ILE A 207 -7.16 2.86 5.00
C ILE A 207 -6.99 3.25 3.54
N GLY A 208 -7.56 4.37 3.15
CA GLY A 208 -7.46 4.93 1.78
C GLY A 208 -8.33 6.17 1.63
N ILE A 209 -7.95 7.05 0.72
CA ILE A 209 -8.78 8.15 0.25
C ILE A 209 -9.48 7.68 -1.03
N THR A 210 -10.78 7.92 -1.17
CA THR A 210 -11.50 7.64 -2.42
C THR A 210 -11.54 8.90 -3.29
N GLU A 211 -11.62 8.72 -4.62
CA GLU A 211 -11.75 9.84 -5.56
C GLU A 211 -10.66 10.91 -5.41
N ALA A 212 -9.44 10.48 -5.08
CA ALA A 212 -8.31 11.40 -4.85
C ALA A 212 -7.87 12.14 -6.13
N GLY A 213 -8.24 11.64 -7.31
CA GLY A 213 -7.89 12.20 -8.61
C GLY A 213 -6.73 11.50 -9.30
N ALA A 214 -6.20 12.14 -10.35
CA ALA A 214 -5.12 11.61 -11.19
C ALA A 214 -3.78 12.27 -10.84
N GLY A 215 -2.67 11.58 -11.15
CA GLY A 215 -1.32 12.11 -11.10
C GLY A 215 -0.94 12.77 -9.77
N MET A 216 -0.26 13.93 -9.85
CA MET A 216 0.26 14.63 -8.67
C MET A 216 -0.83 15.01 -7.65
N PRO A 217 -1.96 15.62 -8.01
CA PRO A 217 -3.01 15.95 -7.04
C PRO A 217 -3.49 14.72 -6.28
N GLY A 218 -3.81 13.63 -6.97
CA GLY A 218 -4.27 12.39 -6.35
C GLY A 218 -3.22 11.77 -5.42
N THR A 219 -1.95 11.82 -5.81
CA THR A 219 -0.82 11.38 -5.00
C THR A 219 -0.70 12.21 -3.72
N VAL A 220 -0.80 13.53 -3.80
CA VAL A 220 -0.71 14.43 -2.64
C VAL A 220 -1.87 14.17 -1.67
N PHE A 221 -3.13 14.12 -2.16
CA PHE A 221 -4.29 13.86 -1.32
C PHE A 221 -4.17 12.51 -0.59
N SER A 222 -3.79 11.46 -1.31
CA SER A 222 -3.58 10.13 -0.75
C SER A 222 -2.44 10.13 0.28
N SER A 223 -1.30 10.76 -0.04
CA SER A 223 -0.13 10.80 0.84
C SER A 223 -0.40 11.55 2.13
N VAL A 224 -1.09 12.69 2.06
CA VAL A 224 -1.46 13.47 3.26
C VAL A 224 -2.42 12.68 4.13
N GLY A 225 -3.51 12.14 3.55
CA GLY A 225 -4.52 11.42 4.32
C GLY A 225 -4.00 10.14 4.96
N LEU A 226 -3.31 9.31 4.18
CA LEU A 226 -2.71 8.07 4.66
C LEU A 226 -1.55 8.35 5.62
N GLY A 227 -0.74 9.38 5.35
CA GLY A 227 0.36 9.78 6.20
C GLY A 227 -0.10 10.19 7.60
N ILE A 228 -1.16 11.00 7.71
CA ILE A 228 -1.74 11.41 9.00
C ILE A 228 -2.27 10.19 9.76
N LEU A 229 -3.01 9.29 9.09
CA LEU A 229 -3.55 8.10 9.74
C LEU A 229 -2.45 7.18 10.26
N LEU A 230 -1.48 6.85 9.43
CA LEU A 230 -0.36 5.98 9.78
C LEU A 230 0.52 6.59 10.88
N TRP A 231 0.75 7.90 10.85
CA TRP A 231 1.48 8.61 11.90
C TRP A 231 0.76 8.54 13.25
N ASN A 232 -0.57 8.55 13.25
CA ASN A 232 -1.40 8.36 14.44
C ASN A 232 -1.58 6.88 14.83
N GLY A 233 -0.85 5.97 14.21
CA GLY A 233 -0.91 4.54 14.51
C GLY A 233 -2.15 3.82 13.97
N ILE A 234 -2.87 4.42 13.02
CA ILE A 234 -4.12 3.90 12.45
C ILE A 234 -3.87 3.32 11.05
N GLY A 235 -4.21 2.05 10.86
CA GLY A 235 -4.18 1.36 9.57
C GLY A 235 -3.30 0.11 9.56
N ASP A 236 -3.88 -0.98 9.08
CA ASP A 236 -3.25 -2.29 8.97
C ASP A 236 -2.99 -2.68 7.52
N THR A 237 -3.77 -2.13 6.61
CA THR A 237 -3.60 -2.26 5.17
C THR A 237 -4.02 -0.96 4.50
N LEU A 238 -3.37 -0.60 3.43
CA LEU A 238 -3.67 0.63 2.69
C LEU A 238 -3.95 0.36 1.21
N ARG A 239 -4.73 1.26 0.60
CA ARG A 239 -4.81 1.41 -0.84
C ARG A 239 -4.79 2.89 -1.22
N VAL A 240 -3.84 3.25 -2.05
CA VAL A 240 -3.88 4.51 -2.82
C VAL A 240 -4.87 4.33 -3.97
N SER A 241 -5.74 5.30 -4.22
CA SER A 241 -6.73 5.22 -5.30
C SER A 241 -6.51 6.37 -6.28
N LEU A 242 -5.90 6.06 -7.42
CA LEU A 242 -5.59 7.04 -8.47
C LEU A 242 -6.37 6.74 -9.75
N THR A 243 -6.73 7.79 -10.47
CA THR A 243 -7.18 7.68 -11.86
C THR A 243 -5.93 7.51 -12.74
N GLY A 244 -5.60 6.28 -13.11
CA GLY A 244 -4.39 5.91 -13.85
C GLY A 244 -4.05 4.43 -13.67
N PRO A 245 -2.86 3.97 -14.10
CA PRO A 245 -2.41 2.60 -13.92
C PRO A 245 -2.38 2.18 -12.45
N PRO A 246 -2.82 0.95 -12.10
CA PRO A 246 -2.84 0.50 -10.70
C PRO A 246 -1.43 0.27 -10.14
N GLU A 247 -0.43 0.15 -10.99
CA GLU A 247 0.99 0.10 -10.64
C GLU A 247 1.45 1.34 -9.89
N GLU A 248 0.99 2.52 -10.29
CA GLU A 248 1.28 3.78 -9.60
C GLU A 248 0.73 3.80 -8.17
N GLU A 249 -0.43 3.18 -7.94
CA GLU A 249 -1.03 3.06 -6.61
C GLU A 249 -0.11 2.30 -5.64
N VAL A 250 0.51 1.21 -6.13
CA VAL A 250 1.45 0.39 -5.34
C VAL A 250 2.72 1.16 -5.03
N LEU A 251 3.31 1.81 -6.02
CA LEU A 251 4.53 2.60 -5.85
C LEU A 251 4.32 3.73 -4.84
N VAL A 252 3.26 4.51 -4.99
CA VAL A 252 2.91 5.59 -4.05
C VAL A 252 2.64 5.03 -2.65
N GLY A 253 1.96 3.89 -2.54
CA GLY A 253 1.70 3.23 -1.26
C GLY A 253 2.99 2.90 -0.50
N TYR A 254 3.98 2.33 -1.19
CA TYR A 254 5.28 2.03 -0.59
C TYR A 254 6.09 3.28 -0.26
N GLU A 255 6.03 4.34 -1.08
CA GLU A 255 6.71 5.61 -0.78
C GLU A 255 6.10 6.28 0.46
N ILE A 256 4.78 6.21 0.67
CA ILE A 256 4.13 6.68 1.90
C ILE A 256 4.67 5.89 3.11
N LEU A 257 4.69 4.56 3.04
CA LEU A 257 5.20 3.72 4.14
C LEU A 257 6.69 4.00 4.41
N ARG A 258 7.49 4.14 3.35
CA ARG A 258 8.93 4.43 3.45
C ARG A 258 9.20 5.80 4.08
N SER A 259 8.41 6.83 3.71
CA SER A 259 8.56 8.18 4.25
C SER A 259 8.30 8.25 5.77
N LEU A 260 7.54 7.30 6.31
CA LEU A 260 7.22 7.18 7.73
C LEU A 260 8.09 6.15 8.48
N GLY A 261 9.06 5.53 7.79
CA GLY A 261 9.89 4.46 8.40
C GLY A 261 9.13 3.14 8.67
N LEU A 262 7.94 2.97 8.07
CA LEU A 262 7.11 1.75 8.19
C LEU A 262 7.46 0.68 7.16
N TYR A 263 8.29 1.01 6.19
CA TYR A 263 8.82 0.10 5.17
C TYR A 263 10.28 0.42 4.88
N ASN A 264 11.13 -0.56 5.02
CA ASN A 264 12.57 -0.39 4.90
C ASN A 264 13.24 -1.35 3.90
N LYS A 265 12.49 -1.99 3.01
CA LYS A 265 13.05 -2.85 1.97
C LYS A 265 13.35 -2.07 0.69
N GLY A 266 14.38 -2.53 -0.02
CA GLY A 266 14.80 -1.99 -1.30
C GLY A 266 15.54 -0.66 -1.21
N VAL A 267 15.90 -0.12 -2.37
CA VAL A 267 16.73 1.07 -2.48
C VAL A 267 15.90 2.35 -2.40
N ARG A 268 16.32 3.26 -1.52
CA ARG A 268 15.84 4.64 -1.45
C ARG A 268 16.85 5.56 -2.15
N VAL A 269 16.49 6.16 -3.27
CA VAL A 269 17.31 7.16 -3.95
C VAL A 269 16.92 8.55 -3.46
N ILE A 270 17.85 9.24 -2.81
CA ILE A 270 17.72 10.66 -2.43
C ILE A 270 18.52 11.51 -3.40
N SER A 271 18.01 12.68 -3.75
CA SER A 271 18.71 13.60 -4.66
C SER A 271 18.51 15.04 -4.24
N CYS A 272 19.49 15.89 -4.53
CA CYS A 272 19.36 17.32 -4.29
C CYS A 272 18.33 17.96 -5.25
N PRO A 273 17.68 19.07 -4.83
CA PRO A 273 16.64 19.73 -5.63
C PRO A 273 17.17 20.46 -6.88
N THR A 274 18.41 20.25 -7.25
CA THR A 274 19.15 20.90 -8.34
C THR A 274 19.15 22.43 -8.24
N CYS A 275 20.29 23.06 -8.32
CA CYS A 275 20.44 24.52 -8.33
C CYS A 275 21.52 24.93 -9.37
N GLY A 276 21.83 26.22 -9.48
CA GLY A 276 22.83 26.75 -10.39
C GLY A 276 24.26 26.21 -10.16
N ARG A 277 24.51 25.47 -9.07
CA ARG A 277 25.81 24.85 -8.79
C ARG A 277 25.95 23.43 -9.37
N LYS A 278 24.87 22.84 -9.95
CA LYS A 278 24.92 21.48 -10.50
C LYS A 278 26.01 21.32 -11.55
N ARG A 279 26.70 20.19 -11.51
CA ARG A 279 27.77 19.78 -12.47
C ARG A 279 27.42 18.51 -13.23
N ILE A 280 26.32 17.85 -12.83
CA ILE A 280 25.78 16.67 -13.48
C ILE A 280 24.24 16.82 -13.64
N ASP A 281 23.67 16.07 -14.57
CA ASP A 281 22.21 15.99 -14.73
C ASP A 281 21.59 15.07 -13.67
N VAL A 282 21.32 15.66 -12.49
CA VAL A 282 20.77 14.94 -11.33
C VAL A 282 19.47 14.23 -11.65
N VAL A 283 18.57 14.88 -12.41
CA VAL A 283 17.23 14.36 -12.70
C VAL A 283 17.32 13.07 -13.51
N SER A 284 18.04 13.11 -14.63
CA SER A 284 18.25 11.95 -15.50
C SER A 284 19.00 10.84 -14.77
N ILE A 285 20.09 11.18 -14.07
CA ILE A 285 20.93 10.21 -13.34
C ILE A 285 20.14 9.54 -12.21
N ALA A 286 19.41 10.29 -11.39
CA ALA A 286 18.61 9.71 -10.29
C ALA A 286 17.56 8.72 -10.81
N ASN A 287 16.90 9.03 -11.93
CA ASN A 287 15.93 8.11 -12.55
C ASN A 287 16.62 6.84 -13.07
N ARG A 288 17.75 6.95 -13.75
CA ARG A 288 18.53 5.79 -14.23
C ARG A 288 19.06 4.95 -13.08
N VAL A 289 19.54 5.56 -12.00
CA VAL A 289 19.98 4.88 -10.77
C VAL A 289 18.82 4.12 -10.13
N ARG A 290 17.64 4.73 -10.02
CA ARG A 290 16.45 4.05 -9.49
C ARG A 290 16.10 2.80 -10.28
N LEU A 291 16.17 2.86 -11.62
CA LEU A 291 15.92 1.72 -12.49
C LEU A 291 17.01 0.65 -12.33
N ALA A 292 18.28 1.04 -12.31
CA ALA A 292 19.41 0.12 -12.21
C ALA A 292 19.46 -0.65 -10.88
N LEU A 293 18.93 -0.04 -9.81
CA LEU A 293 18.93 -0.61 -8.45
C LEU A 293 17.59 -1.24 -8.03
N GLY A 294 16.59 -1.24 -8.90
CA GLY A 294 15.23 -1.66 -8.56
C GLY A 294 15.08 -3.13 -8.12
N GLU A 295 16.03 -3.99 -8.48
CA GLU A 295 16.05 -5.41 -8.11
C GLU A 295 16.63 -5.68 -6.72
N ILE A 296 17.35 -4.70 -6.13
CA ILE A 296 17.96 -4.85 -4.80
C ILE A 296 16.85 -4.81 -3.74
N GLU A 297 16.75 -5.85 -2.92
CA GLU A 297 15.72 -5.97 -1.87
C GLU A 297 16.20 -5.47 -0.51
N GLU A 298 17.50 -5.45 -0.29
CA GLU A 298 18.09 -4.99 0.95
C GLU A 298 17.89 -3.50 1.15
N PRO A 299 17.67 -3.06 2.40
CA PRO A 299 17.58 -1.66 2.73
C PRO A 299 18.87 -0.91 2.39
N LEU A 300 18.78 0.03 1.46
CA LEU A 300 19.92 0.82 1.02
C LEU A 300 19.47 2.25 0.69
N THR A 301 20.18 3.25 1.21
CA THR A 301 19.99 4.65 0.82
C THR A 301 21.11 5.10 -0.12
N VAL A 302 20.74 5.58 -1.30
CA VAL A 302 21.65 6.03 -2.34
C VAL A 302 21.48 7.51 -2.60
N ALA A 303 22.54 8.30 -2.48
CA ALA A 303 22.52 9.75 -2.71
C ALA A 303 23.01 10.11 -4.12
N VAL A 304 22.25 10.95 -4.83
CA VAL A 304 22.65 11.55 -6.13
C VAL A 304 22.68 13.07 -5.98
N MET A 305 23.88 13.63 -5.85
CA MET A 305 24.09 15.06 -5.56
C MET A 305 24.70 15.80 -6.75
N GLY A 306 24.15 16.95 -7.07
CA GLY A 306 24.56 17.75 -8.24
C GLY A 306 25.92 18.41 -8.13
N CYS A 307 26.44 18.61 -6.91
CA CYS A 307 27.76 19.25 -6.68
C CYS A 307 28.38 18.76 -5.37
N VAL A 308 29.68 18.98 -5.22
CA VAL A 308 30.47 18.61 -4.04
C VAL A 308 30.25 19.52 -2.82
N VAL A 309 29.53 20.62 -2.94
CA VAL A 309 29.32 21.56 -1.81
C VAL A 309 28.48 20.93 -0.71
N ASN A 310 27.37 20.32 -1.06
CA ASN A 310 26.50 19.61 -0.13
C ASN A 310 26.70 18.08 -0.19
N GLY A 311 27.34 17.60 -1.27
CA GLY A 311 27.56 16.18 -1.53
C GLY A 311 28.18 15.41 -0.36
N PRO A 312 29.28 15.88 0.24
CA PRO A 312 29.90 15.19 1.37
C PRO A 312 29.06 15.20 2.65
N GLY A 313 28.22 16.21 2.88
CA GLY A 313 27.34 16.31 4.05
C GLY A 313 26.16 15.37 3.97
N GLU A 314 25.42 15.43 2.87
CA GLU A 314 24.23 14.60 2.63
C GLU A 314 24.59 13.16 2.21
N ALA A 315 25.75 12.96 1.55
CA ALA A 315 26.26 11.61 1.28
C ALA A 315 26.70 10.86 2.53
N LYS A 316 27.00 11.57 3.64
CA LYS A 316 27.29 10.92 4.95
C LYS A 316 26.08 10.29 5.59
N GLU A 317 24.88 10.70 5.23
CA GLU A 317 23.63 10.12 5.74
C GLU A 317 23.11 8.98 4.84
N ALA A 318 23.69 8.83 3.64
CA ALA A 318 23.41 7.72 2.74
C ALA A 318 24.47 6.62 2.89
N ASP A 319 24.08 5.38 2.60
CA ASP A 319 24.98 4.23 2.61
C ASP A 319 26.03 4.36 1.51
N ILE A 320 25.59 4.75 0.32
CA ILE A 320 26.44 5.05 -0.85
C ILE A 320 25.92 6.28 -1.59
N GLY A 321 26.77 6.90 -2.40
CA GLY A 321 26.30 8.05 -3.17
C GLY A 321 27.30 8.58 -4.18
N VAL A 322 26.87 9.61 -4.92
CA VAL A 322 27.66 10.32 -5.90
C VAL A 322 27.43 11.82 -5.81
N ALA A 323 28.48 12.61 -6.03
CA ALA A 323 28.41 14.07 -6.12
C ALA A 323 29.15 14.58 -7.34
N GLY A 324 28.54 15.49 -8.12
CA GLY A 324 29.14 16.10 -9.30
C GLY A 324 30.32 16.99 -8.97
N ALA A 325 31.47 16.81 -9.68
CA ALA A 325 32.72 17.53 -9.49
C ALA A 325 33.32 17.96 -10.84
N GLY A 326 32.68 18.93 -11.51
CA GLY A 326 33.05 19.37 -12.84
C GLY A 326 32.67 18.37 -13.92
N GLU A 327 33.65 17.89 -14.71
CA GLU A 327 33.42 16.87 -15.76
C GLU A 327 33.32 15.45 -15.24
N LYS A 328 33.61 15.22 -13.96
CA LYS A 328 33.57 13.95 -13.26
C LYS A 328 32.63 14.01 -12.06
N ALA A 329 32.43 12.90 -11.44
CA ALA A 329 31.69 12.79 -10.19
C ALA A 329 32.47 11.93 -9.19
N VAL A 330 32.30 12.22 -7.90
CA VAL A 330 32.96 11.52 -6.81
C VAL A 330 31.97 10.52 -6.20
N LEU A 331 32.40 9.26 -6.07
CA LEU A 331 31.66 8.19 -5.41
C LEU A 331 31.99 8.16 -3.92
N PHE A 332 30.97 7.90 -3.11
CA PHE A 332 31.06 7.79 -1.66
C PHE A 332 30.44 6.47 -1.18
N ALA A 333 31.04 5.88 -0.17
CA ALA A 333 30.47 4.78 0.60
C ALA A 333 30.76 4.99 2.10
N LYS A 334 29.77 4.79 2.96
CA LYS A 334 29.89 4.98 4.42
C LYS A 334 30.46 6.37 4.80
N GLY A 335 30.18 7.39 3.97
CA GLY A 335 30.67 8.77 4.17
C GLY A 335 32.09 9.06 3.70
N GLU A 336 32.82 8.08 3.17
CA GLU A 336 34.18 8.21 2.64
C GLU A 336 34.19 8.21 1.10
N GLN A 337 35.13 8.92 0.51
CA GLN A 337 35.34 8.91 -0.94
C GLN A 337 35.98 7.58 -1.35
N VAL A 338 35.31 6.83 -2.24
CA VAL A 338 35.79 5.52 -2.72
C VAL A 338 36.21 5.52 -4.20
N GLY A 339 35.88 6.57 -4.95
CA GLY A 339 36.26 6.61 -6.34
C GLY A 339 35.83 7.87 -7.08
N ILE A 340 36.16 7.88 -8.37
CA ILE A 340 35.79 8.95 -9.32
C ILE A 340 35.19 8.27 -10.55
N VAL A 341 34.08 8.81 -11.06
CA VAL A 341 33.35 8.26 -12.20
C VAL A 341 32.94 9.36 -13.18
N TYR A 342 32.82 9.02 -14.46
CA TYR A 342 32.20 9.92 -15.44
C TYR A 342 30.66 9.85 -15.33
N PRO A 343 29.95 10.98 -15.58
CA PRO A 343 28.50 11.06 -15.41
C PRO A 343 27.69 9.95 -16.11
N GLN A 344 28.15 9.52 -17.29
CA GLN A 344 27.49 8.48 -18.08
C GLN A 344 27.54 7.10 -17.42
N ARG A 345 28.55 6.82 -16.59
CA ARG A 345 28.80 5.53 -15.91
C ARG A 345 28.28 5.50 -14.47
N ILE A 346 27.64 6.58 -13.99
CA ILE A 346 27.18 6.67 -12.60
C ILE A 346 26.19 5.55 -12.24
N PRO A 347 25.17 5.22 -13.06
CA PRO A 347 24.22 4.17 -12.68
C PRO A 347 24.88 2.80 -12.52
N GLU A 348 25.79 2.44 -13.43
CA GLU A 348 26.54 1.18 -13.40
C GLU A 348 27.49 1.13 -12.19
N ALA A 349 28.24 2.20 -11.95
CA ALA A 349 29.16 2.29 -10.82
C ALA A 349 28.45 2.24 -9.47
N LEU A 350 27.29 2.91 -9.34
CA LEU A 350 26.48 2.81 -8.12
C LEU A 350 25.84 1.42 -7.97
N LYS A 351 25.50 0.72 -9.06
CA LYS A 351 25.01 -0.67 -8.98
C LYS A 351 26.11 -1.61 -8.49
N GLU A 352 27.31 -1.52 -9.02
CA GLU A 352 28.47 -2.29 -8.57
C GLU A 352 28.74 -2.05 -7.07
N LEU A 353 28.82 -0.78 -6.68
CA LEU A 353 29.04 -0.37 -5.29
C LEU A 353 27.92 -0.84 -4.34
N ALA A 354 26.66 -0.78 -4.78
CA ALA A 354 25.51 -1.25 -4.02
C ALA A 354 25.57 -2.76 -3.76
N LEU A 355 25.89 -3.54 -4.78
CA LEU A 355 26.03 -4.99 -4.66
C LEU A 355 27.20 -5.40 -3.75
N GLU A 356 28.29 -4.66 -3.79
CA GLU A 356 29.44 -4.87 -2.89
C GLU A 356 29.06 -4.54 -1.44
N TYR A 357 28.44 -3.39 -1.21
CA TYR A 357 27.95 -2.96 0.11
C TYR A 357 26.98 -3.97 0.74
N VAL A 358 26.02 -4.47 -0.03
CA VAL A 358 25.08 -5.49 0.41
C VAL A 358 25.79 -6.78 0.81
N LYS A 359 26.74 -7.26 -0.01
CA LYS A 359 27.53 -8.45 0.31
C LYS A 359 28.37 -8.31 1.59
N GLU A 360 28.99 -7.16 1.79
CA GLU A 360 29.75 -6.89 3.03
C GLU A 360 28.83 -6.93 4.26
N ARG A 361 27.67 -6.27 4.18
CA ARG A 361 26.71 -6.21 5.27
C ARG A 361 26.14 -7.59 5.63
N THR A 362 25.87 -8.43 4.64
CA THR A 362 25.43 -9.82 4.87
C THR A 362 26.49 -10.62 5.62
N ARG A 363 27.78 -10.50 5.22
CA ARG A 363 28.88 -11.18 5.90
C ARG A 363 29.11 -10.67 7.33
N GLU A 364 28.88 -9.39 7.60
CA GLU A 364 28.96 -8.83 8.96
C GLU A 364 27.87 -9.43 9.88
N VAL A 365 26.64 -9.58 9.37
CA VAL A 365 25.52 -10.19 10.10
C VAL A 365 25.74 -11.69 10.36
N GLU A 366 26.33 -12.43 9.43
CA GLU A 366 26.64 -13.85 9.59
C GLU A 366 27.78 -14.13 10.59
N ARG A 367 28.60 -13.11 10.92
CA ARG A 367 29.72 -13.22 11.88
C ARG A 367 29.34 -12.86 13.33
N CYS A 368 28.15 -12.28 13.54
CA CYS A 368 27.60 -11.94 14.86
C CYS A 368 26.59 -12.98 15.34
#